data_91c68c4fcc4faa67a204dfd479f67c7c
#
_entry.id   91c68c4fcc4faa67a204dfd479f67c7c
#
_cell.length_a   1.000
_cell.length_b   1.000
_cell.length_c   1.000
_cell.angle_alpha   90.00
_cell.angle_beta   90.00
_cell.angle_gamma   90.00
#
_symmetry.space_group_name_H-M   'P 1'
#
loop_
_entity.id
_entity.type
_entity.pdbx_description
1 polymer ?
#
loop_
_entity_poly.entity_id
_entity_poly.type
_entity_poly.pdbx_seq_one_letter_code
_entity_poly.pdbx_strand_id
1 'polypeptide(L)'
;MMTLINTKKRYIVAVLLVLIVSACGKMPINGDLDGRWQIMKIEYASGEEEMPERAYYSVALHTINLMKVDVTSQTGNMEYTGDSLFVVMPVSKVEDLLPFGMNGTEQRFGIKELTSKHLVLQSDYARLEFRKF
;
A
#
# COMPACT_ATOMS: atom_id res chain seq x y z
N MET A 1 -28.24 -45.76 13.66
CA MET A 1 -27.69 -45.51 12.31
C MET A 1 -28.05 -44.13 11.79
N MET A 2 -29.28 -43.68 11.83
CA MET A 2 -29.65 -42.32 11.39
C MET A 2 -28.98 -41.19 12.17
N THR A 3 -28.70 -41.37 13.44
CA THR A 3 -28.00 -40.37 14.29
C THR A 3 -26.54 -40.13 13.88
N LEU A 4 -25.86 -41.15 13.40
CA LEU A 4 -24.47 -41.03 12.93
C LEU A 4 -24.35 -40.27 11.61
N ILE A 5 -25.31 -40.47 10.70
CA ILE A 5 -25.33 -39.77 9.41
C ILE A 5 -25.64 -38.28 9.62
N ASN A 6 -26.56 -37.94 10.51
CA ASN A 6 -26.89 -36.55 10.85
C ASN A 6 -25.73 -35.83 11.53
N THR A 7 -24.95 -36.53 12.36
CA THR A 7 -23.74 -35.96 13.00
C THR A 7 -22.67 -35.63 11.99
N LYS A 8 -22.40 -36.52 11.02
CA LYS A 8 -21.44 -36.27 9.94
C LYS A 8 -21.85 -35.09 9.06
N LYS A 9 -23.13 -34.95 8.73
CA LYS A 9 -23.66 -33.80 7.98
C LYS A 9 -23.50 -32.50 8.74
N ARG A 10 -23.68 -32.47 10.05
CA ARG A 10 -23.46 -31.31 10.90
C ARG A 10 -22.01 -30.87 10.90
N TYR A 11 -21.06 -31.79 10.99
CA TYR A 11 -19.65 -31.47 10.94
C TYR A 11 -19.21 -30.92 9.58
N ILE A 12 -19.71 -31.46 8.49
CA ILE A 12 -19.41 -31.00 7.13
C ILE A 12 -19.91 -29.56 6.93
N VAL A 13 -21.15 -29.26 7.37
CA VAL A 13 -21.72 -27.91 7.29
C VAL A 13 -20.94 -26.93 8.16
N ALA A 14 -20.54 -27.31 9.36
CA ALA A 14 -19.74 -26.46 10.24
C ALA A 14 -18.35 -26.16 9.64
N VAL A 15 -17.69 -27.14 9.06
CA VAL A 15 -16.39 -26.96 8.38
C VAL A 15 -16.53 -26.05 7.15
N LEU A 16 -17.58 -26.22 6.36
CA LEU A 16 -17.86 -25.35 5.21
C LEU A 16 -18.12 -23.91 5.64
N LEU A 17 -18.87 -23.67 6.72
CA LEU A 17 -19.10 -22.34 7.27
C LEU A 17 -17.80 -21.67 7.74
N VAL A 18 -16.92 -22.40 8.41
CA VAL A 18 -15.62 -21.89 8.84
C VAL A 18 -14.74 -21.53 7.65
N LEU A 19 -14.74 -22.34 6.59
CA LEU A 19 -14.00 -22.04 5.36
C LEU A 19 -14.52 -20.80 4.65
N ILE A 20 -15.84 -20.60 4.60
CA ILE A 20 -16.48 -19.41 4.01
C ILE A 20 -16.12 -18.16 4.82
N VAL A 21 -16.15 -18.21 6.13
CA VAL A 21 -15.77 -17.09 7.02
C VAL A 21 -14.28 -16.75 6.85
N SER A 22 -13.43 -17.76 6.73
CA SER A 22 -11.99 -17.55 6.46
C SER A 22 -11.73 -16.94 5.08
N ALA A 23 -12.51 -17.34 4.06
CA ALA A 23 -12.41 -16.79 2.71
C ALA A 23 -12.92 -15.35 2.62
N CYS A 24 -13.89 -14.97 3.46
CA CYS A 24 -14.41 -13.60 3.55
C CYS A 24 -13.55 -12.69 4.43
N GLY A 25 -12.55 -13.22 5.14
CA GLY A 25 -11.55 -12.42 5.84
C GLY A 25 -10.81 -11.53 4.86
N LYS A 26 -10.74 -10.23 5.17
CA LYS A 26 -10.05 -9.25 4.34
C LYS A 26 -8.56 -9.55 4.30
N MET A 27 -8.13 -10.39 3.36
CA MET A 27 -6.71 -10.55 3.07
C MET A 27 -6.29 -9.37 2.19
N PRO A 28 -5.31 -8.55 2.62
CA PRO A 28 -4.78 -7.49 1.78
C PRO A 28 -4.14 -8.11 0.54
N ILE A 29 -4.59 -7.71 -0.65
CA ILE A 29 -4.10 -8.28 -1.92
C ILE A 29 -2.63 -7.95 -2.18
N ASN A 30 -2.12 -6.87 -1.57
CA ASN A 30 -0.73 -6.43 -1.71
C ASN A 30 0.12 -6.81 -0.48
N GLY A 31 -0.36 -7.71 0.37
CA GLY A 31 0.37 -8.14 1.55
C GLY A 31 0.71 -6.99 2.50
N ASP A 32 1.96 -6.90 2.91
CA ASP A 32 2.44 -5.85 3.83
C ASP A 32 2.39 -4.44 3.23
N LEU A 33 2.31 -4.31 1.91
CA LEU A 33 2.25 -3.00 1.26
C LEU A 33 0.93 -2.29 1.51
N ASP A 34 -0.18 -3.02 1.67
CA ASP A 34 -1.48 -2.41 1.94
C ASP A 34 -1.49 -1.66 3.27
N GLY A 35 -2.13 -0.51 3.26
CA GLY A 35 -2.30 0.32 4.44
C GLY A 35 -1.83 1.74 4.25
N ARG A 36 -1.71 2.44 5.36
CA ARG A 36 -1.30 3.84 5.40
C ARG A 36 0.15 3.94 5.87
N TRP A 37 0.96 4.61 5.05
CA TRP A 37 2.40 4.76 5.27
C TRP A 37 2.75 6.22 5.48
N GLN A 38 3.39 6.54 6.60
CA GLN A 38 3.87 7.87 6.88
C GLN A 38 5.27 8.06 6.31
N ILE A 39 5.48 9.11 5.52
CA ILE A 39 6.81 9.49 5.03
C ILE A 39 7.62 10.01 6.22
N MET A 40 8.72 9.37 6.52
CA MET A 40 9.64 9.78 7.59
C MET A 40 10.78 10.62 7.05
N LYS A 41 11.24 10.33 5.83
CA LYS A 41 12.37 11.01 5.22
C LYS A 41 12.31 10.87 3.71
N ILE A 42 12.67 11.93 3.02
CA ILE A 42 12.91 11.95 1.57
C ILE A 42 14.34 12.35 1.34
N GLU A 43 15.11 11.49 0.70
CA GLU A 43 16.48 11.78 0.24
C GLU A 43 16.42 11.97 -1.27
N TYR A 44 16.63 13.19 -1.73
CA TYR A 44 16.64 13.50 -3.16
C TYR A 44 17.96 13.09 -3.80
N ALA A 45 17.89 12.72 -5.08
CA ALA A 45 19.10 12.39 -5.85
C ALA A 45 20.11 13.55 -5.90
N SER A 46 19.63 14.79 -5.73
CA SER A 46 20.47 15.99 -5.61
C SER A 46 21.33 16.05 -4.33
N GLY A 47 21.05 15.17 -3.35
CA GLY A 47 21.70 15.15 -2.05
C GLY A 47 20.94 15.88 -0.96
N GLU A 48 19.87 16.60 -1.30
CA GLU A 48 19.03 17.25 -0.30
C GLU A 48 18.17 16.24 0.44
N GLU A 49 17.83 16.56 1.68
CA GLU A 49 16.97 15.73 2.54
C GLU A 49 15.81 16.55 3.06
N GLU A 50 14.65 15.89 3.22
CA GLU A 50 13.46 16.49 3.79
C GLU A 50 12.82 15.51 4.76
N MET A 51 12.30 16.02 5.89
CA MET A 51 11.48 15.26 6.84
C MET A 51 10.09 15.88 6.84
N PRO A 52 9.18 15.44 5.95
CA PRO A 52 7.88 16.06 5.85
C PRO A 52 7.01 15.78 7.07
N GLU A 53 6.22 16.77 7.47
CA GLU A 53 5.25 16.61 8.54
C GLU A 53 3.94 16.06 8.00
N ARG A 54 3.45 14.98 8.62
CA ARG A 54 2.14 14.39 8.34
C ARG A 54 1.87 14.18 6.84
N ALA A 55 2.80 13.57 6.15
CA ALA A 55 2.67 13.16 4.77
C ALA A 55 2.54 11.65 4.69
N TYR A 56 1.57 11.17 3.91
CA TYR A 56 1.21 9.76 3.88
C TYR A 56 0.97 9.27 2.46
N TYR A 57 1.33 8.01 2.23
CA TYR A 57 0.85 7.20 1.11
C TYR A 57 -0.11 6.16 1.66
N SER A 58 -1.30 6.08 1.10
CA SER A 58 -2.27 5.03 1.45
C SER A 58 -2.46 4.12 0.25
N VAL A 59 -2.27 2.83 0.46
CA VAL A 59 -2.34 1.81 -0.60
C VAL A 59 -3.47 0.84 -0.27
N ALA A 60 -4.36 0.63 -1.22
CA ALA A 60 -5.42 -0.37 -1.13
C ALA A 60 -5.78 -0.82 -2.55
N LEU A 61 -5.84 -2.14 -2.77
CA LEU A 61 -6.14 -2.73 -4.06
C LEU A 61 -5.15 -2.20 -5.13
N HIS A 62 -5.64 -1.55 -6.17
CA HIS A 62 -4.82 -0.94 -7.23
C HIS A 62 -4.80 0.58 -7.14
N THR A 63 -5.14 1.13 -5.97
CA THR A 63 -5.27 2.57 -5.76
C THR A 63 -4.24 3.06 -4.76
N ILE A 64 -3.71 4.25 -5.02
CA ILE A 64 -2.83 4.96 -4.12
C ILE A 64 -3.38 6.35 -3.85
N ASN A 65 -3.32 6.79 -2.59
CA ASN A 65 -3.71 8.12 -2.19
C ASN A 65 -2.54 8.80 -1.47
N LEU A 66 -2.23 10.02 -1.87
CA LEU A 66 -1.18 10.84 -1.29
C LEU A 66 -1.82 11.95 -0.48
N MET A 67 -1.50 12.03 0.81
CA MET A 67 -2.09 13.00 1.73
C MET A 67 -1.01 13.72 2.51
N LYS A 68 -1.14 15.01 2.62
CA LYS A 68 -0.28 15.86 3.46
C LYS A 68 -1.13 16.98 4.05
N VAL A 69 -0.82 17.39 5.29
CA VAL A 69 -1.50 18.51 5.93
C VAL A 69 -1.35 19.79 5.08
N ASP A 70 -2.44 20.53 4.94
CA ASP A 70 -2.53 21.80 4.18
C ASP A 70 -2.25 21.68 2.67
N VAL A 71 -2.29 20.47 2.14
CA VAL A 71 -2.12 20.18 0.70
C VAL A 71 -3.29 19.35 0.22
N THR A 72 -3.77 19.62 -0.99
CA THR A 72 -4.82 18.83 -1.62
C THR A 72 -4.34 17.39 -1.82
N SER A 73 -5.16 16.42 -1.39
CA SER A 73 -4.83 15.02 -1.59
C SER A 73 -4.89 14.63 -3.07
N GLN A 74 -4.01 13.72 -3.46
CA GLN A 74 -3.89 13.22 -4.81
C GLN A 74 -4.23 11.73 -4.81
N THR A 75 -5.01 11.29 -5.78
CA THR A 75 -5.38 9.89 -5.93
C THR A 75 -4.97 9.38 -7.30
N GLY A 76 -4.45 8.20 -7.35
CA GLY A 76 -4.03 7.56 -8.58
C GLY A 76 -4.14 6.05 -8.51
N ASN A 77 -3.51 5.42 -9.50
CA ASN A 77 -3.46 3.97 -9.64
C ASN A 77 -2.06 3.47 -9.35
N MET A 78 -1.96 2.24 -8.90
CA MET A 78 -0.66 1.62 -8.68
C MET A 78 -0.67 0.15 -9.08
N GLU A 79 0.49 -0.35 -9.43
CA GLU A 79 0.74 -1.75 -9.70
C GLU A 79 1.94 -2.22 -8.89
N TYR A 80 1.74 -3.27 -8.10
CA TYR A 80 2.77 -3.85 -7.25
C TYR A 80 3.19 -5.21 -7.80
N THR A 81 4.49 -5.39 -8.02
CA THR A 81 5.05 -6.62 -8.60
C THR A 81 5.96 -7.39 -7.64
N GLY A 82 5.99 -7.03 -6.36
CA GLY A 82 6.84 -7.66 -5.34
C GLY A 82 8.11 -6.87 -5.06
N ASP A 83 8.85 -6.48 -6.09
CA ASP A 83 10.09 -5.69 -5.98
C ASP A 83 9.95 -4.27 -6.50
N SER A 84 8.82 -3.95 -7.12
CA SER A 84 8.57 -2.67 -7.76
C SER A 84 7.16 -2.18 -7.51
N LEU A 85 7.02 -0.86 -7.49
CA LEU A 85 5.75 -0.16 -7.41
C LEU A 85 5.68 0.84 -8.55
N PHE A 86 4.70 0.67 -9.43
CA PHE A 86 4.46 1.62 -10.52
C PHE A 86 3.22 2.45 -10.18
N VAL A 87 3.40 3.77 -10.10
CA VAL A 87 2.36 4.72 -9.70
C VAL A 87 1.99 5.58 -10.89
N VAL A 88 0.70 5.69 -11.17
CA VAL A 88 0.15 6.54 -12.23
C VAL A 88 -0.87 7.50 -11.61
N MET A 89 -0.62 8.80 -11.76
CA MET A 89 -1.45 9.87 -11.23
C MET A 89 -2.09 10.64 -12.40
N PRO A 90 -3.15 10.10 -13.03
CA PRO A 90 -3.63 10.60 -14.34
C PRO A 90 -4.25 11.98 -14.31
N VAL A 91 -4.72 12.43 -13.14
CA VAL A 91 -5.37 13.75 -12.99
C VAL A 91 -4.55 14.73 -12.16
N SER A 92 -3.35 14.34 -11.74
CA SER A 92 -2.47 15.19 -10.93
C SER A 92 -1.52 16.01 -11.79
N LYS A 93 -1.09 17.14 -11.25
CA LYS A 93 0.00 17.95 -11.81
C LYS A 93 1.30 17.58 -11.11
N VAL A 94 2.42 17.70 -11.82
CA VAL A 94 3.75 17.39 -11.26
C VAL A 94 4.02 18.22 -9.99
N GLU A 95 3.65 19.49 -10.01
CA GLU A 95 3.84 20.40 -8.85
C GLU A 95 3.16 19.90 -7.58
N ASP A 96 1.99 19.24 -7.72
CA ASP A 96 1.24 18.69 -6.60
C ASP A 96 1.85 17.37 -6.09
N LEU A 97 2.72 16.74 -6.86
CA LEU A 97 3.39 15.48 -6.53
C LEU A 97 4.77 15.71 -5.90
N LEU A 98 5.40 16.85 -6.14
CA LEU A 98 6.72 17.15 -5.58
C LEU A 98 6.77 17.04 -4.05
N PRO A 99 5.77 17.50 -3.28
CA PRO A 99 5.78 17.35 -1.82
C PRO A 99 5.78 15.91 -1.34
N PHE A 100 5.45 14.97 -2.21
CA PHE A 100 5.40 13.53 -1.91
C PHE A 100 6.61 12.76 -2.42
N GLY A 101 7.64 13.46 -2.90
CA GLY A 101 8.85 12.82 -3.42
C GLY A 101 8.70 12.22 -4.81
N MET A 102 7.74 12.71 -5.59
CA MET A 102 7.52 12.30 -6.98
C MET A 102 7.72 13.50 -7.90
N ASN A 103 8.39 13.30 -9.02
CA ASN A 103 8.61 14.34 -10.03
C ASN A 103 7.96 14.06 -11.37
N GLY A 104 7.03 13.13 -11.42
CA GLY A 104 6.28 12.79 -12.61
C GLY A 104 4.93 12.17 -12.28
N THR A 105 3.99 12.25 -13.21
CA THR A 105 2.67 11.64 -13.08
C THR A 105 2.70 10.13 -13.29
N GLU A 106 3.79 9.60 -13.83
CA GLU A 106 4.11 8.19 -13.88
C GLU A 106 5.43 7.98 -13.16
N GLN A 107 5.44 7.26 -12.07
CA GLN A 107 6.62 7.08 -11.25
C GLN A 107 6.83 5.60 -10.94
N ARG A 108 7.99 5.09 -11.29
CA ARG A 108 8.40 3.73 -10.96
C ARG A 108 9.33 3.77 -9.75
N PHE A 109 8.99 3.00 -8.73
CA PHE A 109 9.81 2.82 -7.54
C PHE A 109 10.32 1.40 -7.46
N GLY A 110 11.59 1.23 -7.12
CA GLY A 110 12.09 -0.03 -6.59
C GLY A 110 11.73 -0.11 -5.11
N ILE A 111 11.33 -1.30 -4.65
CA ILE A 111 11.06 -1.55 -3.25
C ILE A 111 12.34 -2.08 -2.63
N LYS A 112 12.99 -1.27 -1.79
CA LYS A 112 14.26 -1.61 -1.15
C LYS A 112 14.08 -2.33 0.16
N GLU A 113 12.99 -2.05 0.85
CA GLU A 113 12.59 -2.71 2.09
C GLU A 113 11.07 -2.71 2.19
N LEU A 114 10.50 -3.83 2.58
CA LEU A 114 9.08 -3.94 2.89
C LEU A 114 8.89 -4.95 4.01
N THR A 115 8.45 -4.44 5.15
CA THR A 115 8.04 -5.25 6.31
C THR A 115 6.65 -4.80 6.74
N SER A 116 6.10 -5.38 7.77
CA SER A 116 4.80 -4.96 8.32
C SER A 116 4.83 -3.54 8.89
N LYS A 117 6.03 -2.97 9.13
CA LYS A 117 6.20 -1.68 9.80
C LYS A 117 7.03 -0.67 9.02
N HIS A 118 7.88 -1.10 8.11
CA HIS A 118 8.81 -0.25 7.38
C HIS A 118 8.71 -0.49 5.88
N LEU A 119 8.82 0.59 5.13
CA LEU A 119 8.84 0.59 3.67
C LEU A 119 9.90 1.58 3.19
N VAL A 120 10.71 1.17 2.23
CA VAL A 120 11.65 2.05 1.54
C VAL A 120 11.41 1.92 0.05
N LEU A 121 11.06 3.04 -0.57
CA LEU A 121 10.89 3.18 -2.02
C LEU A 121 12.02 4.02 -2.59
N GLN A 122 12.48 3.67 -3.77
CA GLN A 122 13.53 4.43 -4.46
C GLN A 122 13.22 4.56 -5.94
N SER A 123 13.27 5.79 -6.43
CA SER A 123 13.21 6.15 -7.85
C SER A 123 14.52 6.84 -8.26
N ASP A 124 14.62 7.24 -9.53
CA ASP A 124 15.73 8.05 -10.00
C ASP A 124 15.75 9.45 -9.37
N TYR A 125 14.62 9.91 -8.85
CA TYR A 125 14.46 11.23 -8.26
C TYR A 125 14.74 11.26 -6.77
N ALA A 126 14.26 10.26 -6.01
CA ALA A 126 14.30 10.27 -4.55
C ALA A 126 14.22 8.87 -3.94
N ARG A 127 14.74 8.76 -2.72
CA ARG A 127 14.56 7.63 -1.83
C ARG A 127 13.63 8.05 -0.71
N LEU A 128 12.54 7.31 -0.50
CA LEU A 128 11.53 7.60 0.51
C LEU A 128 11.53 6.51 1.57
N GLU A 129 11.65 6.92 2.82
CA GLU A 129 11.56 6.03 3.97
C GLU A 129 10.23 6.25 4.69
N PHE A 130 9.49 5.17 4.90
CA PHE A 130 8.17 5.20 5.52
C PHE A 130 8.10 4.29 6.73
N ARG A 131 7.18 4.63 7.63
CA ARG A 131 6.73 3.71 8.66
C ARG A 131 5.22 3.48 8.53
N LYS A 132 4.77 2.30 8.94
CA LYS A 132 3.35 1.98 8.97
C LYS A 132 2.66 2.87 10.01
N PHE A 133 1.60 3.50 9.58
CA PHE A 133 0.81 4.40 10.43
C PHE A 133 -0.33 3.65 11.13
#